data_6ec557d346dbd4a160c6ea173742f091
#
_entry.id   6ec557d346dbd4a160c6ea173742f091
#
_cell.length_a   1.000
_cell.length_b   1.000
_cell.length_c   1.000
_cell.angle_alpha   90.00
_cell.angle_beta   90.00
_cell.angle_gamma   90.00
#
_symmetry.space_group_name_H-M   'P 1'
#
loop_
_entity.id
_entity.type
_entity.pdbx_description
1 polymer ?
#
loop_
_entity_poly.entity_id
_entity_poly.type
_entity_poly.pdbx_seq_one_letter_code
_entity_poly.pdbx_strand_id
1 'polypeptide(L)'
;MGKKKKNKKKEQGAEEILQEMLETEDLPYLLALYGKVNEEECSEIVHTLYGQKLACEAGVRKPKPIKLLVSTHGGDAVEMFSVYDTMKYAQKTYPIHTIGMGKIMSAGTLILAAGKKGKRKIGANCRLMIHNVKGMPPYPDCYDILKTEIKEIEWFQERYIECLVKETYLTEEDLRAVLESKQNVYLDAAEAVKCGFADKII
;
A
#
# COMPACT_ATOMS: atom_id res chain seq x y z
N MET A 1 -49.48 -13.71 31.73
CA MET A 1 -48.03 -13.95 31.98
C MET A 1 -47.20 -14.34 30.76
N GLY A 2 -47.79 -14.75 29.63
CA GLY A 2 -47.04 -15.26 28.47
C GLY A 2 -46.36 -14.21 27.54
N LYS A 3 -46.88 -12.97 27.46
CA LYS A 3 -46.35 -11.94 26.56
C LYS A 3 -45.01 -11.31 27.02
N LYS A 4 -44.78 -11.17 28.34
CA LYS A 4 -43.50 -10.64 28.87
C LYS A 4 -42.32 -11.59 28.73
N LYS A 5 -42.53 -12.91 28.71
CA LYS A 5 -41.44 -13.90 28.49
C LYS A 5 -41.00 -13.98 27.02
N LYS A 6 -41.90 -13.74 26.05
CA LYS A 6 -41.60 -13.73 24.63
C LYS A 6 -40.78 -12.51 24.20
N ASN A 7 -41.01 -11.34 24.79
CA ASN A 7 -40.22 -10.15 24.48
C ASN A 7 -38.80 -10.23 25.04
N LYS A 8 -38.63 -10.72 26.31
CA LYS A 8 -37.29 -10.90 26.87
C LYS A 8 -36.40 -11.87 26.05
N LYS A 9 -36.99 -12.96 25.48
CA LYS A 9 -36.24 -13.88 24.62
C LYS A 9 -35.87 -13.27 23.25
N LYS A 10 -36.72 -12.35 22.73
CA LYS A 10 -36.37 -11.64 21.47
C LYS A 10 -35.33 -10.54 21.70
N GLU A 11 -35.35 -9.86 22.82
CA GLU A 11 -34.34 -8.85 23.19
C GLU A 11 -32.98 -9.51 23.45
N GLN A 12 -32.95 -10.63 24.20
CA GLN A 12 -31.72 -11.42 24.39
C GLN A 12 -31.12 -11.96 23.07
N GLY A 13 -31.96 -12.45 22.16
CA GLY A 13 -31.48 -12.90 20.86
C GLY A 13 -30.97 -11.78 19.95
N ALA A 14 -31.53 -10.57 20.08
CA ALA A 14 -31.04 -9.41 19.36
C ALA A 14 -29.72 -8.87 19.94
N GLU A 15 -29.57 -8.91 21.26
CA GLU A 15 -28.31 -8.55 21.94
C GLU A 15 -27.17 -9.54 21.61
N GLU A 16 -27.48 -10.85 21.58
CA GLU A 16 -26.51 -11.88 21.19
C GLU A 16 -26.09 -11.73 19.73
N ILE A 17 -27.02 -11.47 18.80
CA ILE A 17 -26.71 -11.21 17.39
C ILE A 17 -25.88 -9.91 17.25
N LEU A 18 -26.25 -8.87 17.99
CA LEU A 18 -25.51 -7.61 17.98
C LEU A 18 -24.08 -7.79 18.54
N GLN A 19 -23.95 -8.61 19.57
CA GLN A 19 -22.67 -8.94 20.18
C GLN A 19 -21.79 -9.81 19.25
N GLU A 20 -22.40 -10.78 18.55
CA GLU A 20 -21.74 -11.59 17.52
C GLU A 20 -21.34 -10.72 16.31
N MET A 21 -22.16 -9.77 15.89
CA MET A 21 -21.80 -8.78 14.85
C MET A 21 -20.67 -7.84 15.31
N LEU A 22 -20.62 -7.47 16.58
CA LEU A 22 -19.55 -6.66 17.16
C LEU A 22 -18.25 -7.46 17.33
N GLU A 23 -18.34 -8.76 17.60
CA GLU A 23 -17.17 -9.66 17.68
C GLU A 23 -16.54 -9.90 16.31
N THR A 24 -17.31 -9.86 15.21
CA THR A 24 -16.73 -9.89 13.84
C THR A 24 -15.98 -8.60 13.48
N GLU A 25 -16.15 -7.52 14.24
CA GLU A 25 -15.31 -6.31 14.11
C GLU A 25 -13.86 -6.52 14.55
N ASP A 26 -13.52 -7.66 15.16
CA ASP A 26 -12.16 -7.97 15.61
C ASP A 26 -11.23 -8.53 14.52
N LEU A 27 -11.75 -8.86 13.34
CA LEU A 27 -10.92 -9.24 12.22
C LEU A 27 -10.09 -8.03 11.71
N PRO A 28 -8.78 -8.22 11.49
CA PRO A 28 -7.98 -7.15 10.91
C PRO A 28 -8.49 -6.81 9.52
N TYR A 29 -8.64 -5.54 9.21
CA TYR A 29 -8.98 -5.13 7.85
C TYR A 29 -7.94 -5.65 6.87
N LEU A 30 -8.41 -6.36 5.86
CA LEU A 30 -7.60 -6.84 4.74
C LEU A 30 -7.95 -6.04 3.50
N LEU A 31 -6.99 -5.29 3.00
CA LEU A 31 -7.03 -4.61 1.72
C LEU A 31 -6.12 -5.33 0.74
N ALA A 32 -6.39 -5.23 -0.53
CA ALA A 32 -5.55 -5.80 -1.56
C ALA A 32 -5.31 -4.80 -2.69
N LEU A 33 -4.06 -4.65 -3.09
CA LEU A 33 -3.65 -4.03 -4.35
C LEU A 33 -3.24 -5.17 -5.30
N TYR A 34 -4.11 -5.50 -6.23
CA TYR A 34 -3.90 -6.62 -7.14
C TYR A 34 -3.99 -6.17 -8.61
N GLY A 35 -2.95 -6.45 -9.42
CA GLY A 35 -2.95 -6.10 -10.83
C GLY A 35 -2.20 -4.81 -11.13
N LYS A 36 -2.87 -3.76 -11.56
CA LYS A 36 -2.26 -2.46 -11.91
C LYS A 36 -2.41 -1.46 -10.78
N VAL A 37 -1.42 -0.59 -10.65
CA VAL A 37 -1.54 0.65 -9.87
C VAL A 37 -2.22 1.68 -10.78
N ASN A 38 -3.50 1.92 -10.56
CA ASN A 38 -4.35 2.84 -11.32
C ASN A 38 -5.39 3.48 -10.39
N GLU A 39 -6.14 4.45 -10.89
CA GLU A 39 -7.13 5.21 -10.12
C GLU A 39 -8.20 4.30 -9.48
N GLU A 40 -8.71 3.31 -10.23
CA GLU A 40 -9.78 2.42 -9.78
C GLU A 40 -9.34 1.60 -8.54
N GLU A 41 -8.20 0.90 -8.64
CA GLU A 41 -7.66 0.06 -7.56
C GLU A 41 -7.16 0.88 -6.36
N CYS A 42 -6.56 2.05 -6.62
CA CYS A 42 -5.98 2.89 -5.57
C CYS A 42 -7.02 3.69 -4.79
N SER A 43 -8.10 4.14 -5.45
CA SER A 43 -9.16 4.92 -4.80
C SER A 43 -9.83 4.18 -3.66
N GLU A 44 -10.08 2.88 -3.79
CA GLU A 44 -10.66 2.04 -2.73
C GLU A 44 -9.71 1.96 -1.51
N ILE A 45 -8.41 1.77 -1.78
CA ILE A 45 -7.39 1.69 -0.71
C ILE A 45 -7.30 3.03 0.02
N VAL A 46 -7.18 4.14 -0.72
CA VAL A 46 -7.10 5.50 -0.18
C VAL A 46 -8.34 5.82 0.64
N HIS A 47 -9.53 5.59 0.08
CA HIS A 47 -10.80 5.84 0.77
C HIS A 47 -10.90 5.04 2.07
N THR A 48 -10.55 3.75 2.04
CA THR A 48 -10.63 2.90 3.22
C THR A 48 -9.64 3.32 4.30
N LEU A 49 -8.37 3.55 3.94
CA LEU A 49 -7.34 3.98 4.89
C LEU A 49 -7.70 5.34 5.52
N TYR A 50 -8.14 6.29 4.72
CA TYR A 50 -8.50 7.61 5.18
C TYR A 50 -9.75 7.58 6.07
N GLY A 51 -10.80 6.85 5.64
CA GLY A 51 -12.04 6.68 6.39
C GLY A 51 -11.83 6.01 7.75
N GLN A 52 -10.98 4.96 7.81
CA GLN A 52 -10.62 4.33 9.08
C GLN A 52 -9.88 5.30 10.02
N LYS A 53 -8.98 6.11 9.48
CA LYS A 53 -8.29 7.11 10.28
C LYS A 53 -9.27 8.12 10.88
N LEU A 54 -10.17 8.67 10.09
CA LEU A 54 -11.20 9.61 10.57
C LEU A 54 -12.10 8.97 11.63
N ALA A 55 -12.51 7.71 11.45
CA ALA A 55 -13.33 7.00 12.43
C ALA A 55 -12.60 6.77 13.76
N CYS A 56 -11.29 6.52 13.71
CA CYS A 56 -10.46 6.43 14.91
C CYS A 56 -10.31 7.78 15.62
N GLU A 57 -10.06 8.86 14.88
CA GLU A 57 -9.90 10.21 15.41
C GLU A 57 -11.20 10.74 16.03
N ALA A 58 -12.34 10.37 15.45
CA ALA A 58 -13.67 10.67 16.00
C ALA A 58 -14.07 9.78 17.20
N GLY A 59 -13.22 8.82 17.60
CA GLY A 59 -13.52 7.90 18.70
C GLY A 59 -14.58 6.84 18.37
N VAL A 60 -15.01 6.75 17.11
CA VAL A 60 -16.01 5.77 16.65
C VAL A 60 -15.41 4.36 16.58
N ARG A 61 -14.11 4.26 16.30
CA ARG A 61 -13.39 2.99 16.21
C ARG A 61 -12.08 3.03 16.98
N LYS A 62 -11.69 1.89 17.53
CA LYS A 62 -10.34 1.73 18.13
C LYS A 62 -9.31 1.51 17.04
N PRO A 63 -8.09 2.08 17.15
CA PRO A 63 -7.01 1.82 16.21
C PRO A 63 -6.66 0.32 16.18
N LYS A 64 -6.75 -0.31 15.01
CA LYS A 64 -6.35 -1.70 14.77
C LYS A 64 -5.42 -1.79 13.56
N PRO A 65 -4.49 -2.79 13.51
CA PRO A 65 -3.65 -2.99 12.36
C PRO A 65 -4.46 -3.26 11.09
N ILE A 66 -4.09 -2.61 9.98
CA ILE A 66 -4.61 -2.94 8.65
C ILE A 66 -3.57 -3.80 7.94
N LYS A 67 -4.02 -4.86 7.26
CA LYS A 67 -3.18 -5.67 6.37
C LYS A 67 -3.42 -5.24 4.93
N LEU A 68 -2.35 -4.92 4.22
CA LEU A 68 -2.39 -4.61 2.79
C LEU A 68 -1.62 -5.68 2.02
N LEU A 69 -2.37 -6.53 1.31
CA LEU A 69 -1.81 -7.50 0.38
C LEU A 69 -1.42 -6.79 -0.92
N VAL A 70 -0.19 -6.99 -1.39
CA VAL A 70 0.33 -6.36 -2.59
C VAL A 70 0.78 -7.42 -3.58
N SER A 71 0.18 -7.43 -4.78
CA SER A 71 0.58 -8.27 -5.90
C SER A 71 0.36 -7.50 -7.22
N THR A 72 1.35 -6.71 -7.64
CA THR A 72 1.16 -5.75 -8.71
C THR A 72 2.32 -5.74 -9.72
N HIS A 73 1.99 -5.44 -10.97
CA HIS A 73 2.96 -5.11 -12.01
C HIS A 73 3.48 -3.66 -11.92
N GLY A 74 2.93 -2.86 -10.99
CA GLY A 74 3.12 -1.42 -10.96
C GLY A 74 2.09 -0.69 -11.82
N GLY A 75 2.35 0.56 -12.14
CA GLY A 75 1.46 1.41 -12.93
C GLY A 75 1.73 2.88 -12.71
N ASP A 76 0.68 3.67 -12.51
CA ASP A 76 0.74 5.12 -12.43
C ASP A 76 1.51 5.61 -11.20
N ALA A 77 2.41 6.59 -11.42
CA ALA A 77 3.23 7.16 -10.37
C ALA A 77 2.43 8.10 -9.45
N VAL A 78 1.43 8.79 -9.98
CA VAL A 78 0.55 9.69 -9.19
C VAL A 78 -0.24 8.85 -8.21
N GLU A 79 -0.83 7.74 -8.68
CA GLU A 79 -1.60 6.83 -7.85
C GLU A 79 -0.73 6.10 -6.81
N MET A 80 0.50 5.75 -7.18
CA MET A 80 1.48 5.21 -6.23
C MET A 80 1.72 6.19 -5.06
N PHE A 81 1.94 7.47 -5.35
CA PHE A 81 2.14 8.48 -4.30
C PHE A 81 0.87 8.78 -3.52
N SER A 82 -0.30 8.75 -4.16
CA SER A 82 -1.60 8.87 -3.48
C SER A 82 -1.76 7.80 -2.39
N VAL A 83 -1.46 6.54 -2.73
CA VAL A 83 -1.47 5.42 -1.76
C VAL A 83 -0.37 5.59 -0.72
N TYR A 84 0.87 5.90 -1.13
CA TYR A 84 2.00 6.08 -0.22
C TYR A 84 1.74 7.15 0.84
N ASP A 85 1.34 8.34 0.43
CA ASP A 85 1.08 9.45 1.34
C ASP A 85 -0.09 9.14 2.28
N THR A 86 -1.14 8.51 1.76
CA THR A 86 -2.27 8.05 2.59
C THR A 86 -1.83 7.01 3.61
N MET A 87 -0.99 6.04 3.23
CA MET A 87 -0.41 5.07 4.17
C MET A 87 0.40 5.77 5.27
N LYS A 88 1.27 6.72 4.91
CA LYS A 88 2.10 7.46 5.88
C LYS A 88 1.25 8.33 6.80
N TYR A 89 0.17 8.93 6.27
CA TYR A 89 -0.78 9.70 7.06
C TYR A 89 -1.57 8.80 8.03
N ALA A 90 -2.09 7.69 7.56
CA ALA A 90 -2.86 6.73 8.36
C ALA A 90 -2.01 6.05 9.45
N GLN A 91 -0.74 5.79 9.19
CA GLN A 91 0.20 5.18 10.15
C GLN A 91 0.51 6.06 11.38
N LYS A 92 0.08 7.31 11.40
CA LYS A 92 0.10 8.15 12.61
C LYS A 92 -0.95 7.69 13.64
N THR A 93 -1.94 6.93 13.23
CA THR A 93 -3.06 6.46 14.05
C THR A 93 -3.05 4.95 14.26
N TYR A 94 -2.78 4.16 13.21
CA TYR A 94 -2.74 2.69 13.29
C TYR A 94 -1.66 2.12 12.34
N PRO A 95 -1.08 0.93 12.68
CA PRO A 95 -0.05 0.34 11.84
C PRO A 95 -0.65 -0.30 10.57
N ILE A 96 0.04 -0.14 9.43
CA ILE A 96 -0.26 -0.83 8.18
C ILE A 96 0.81 -1.91 7.97
N HIS A 97 0.37 -3.18 7.92
CA HIS A 97 1.22 -4.33 7.65
C HIS A 97 1.12 -4.69 6.18
N THR A 98 2.20 -4.62 5.44
CA THR A 98 2.22 -4.98 4.03
C THR A 98 2.66 -6.43 3.82
N ILE A 99 2.05 -7.09 2.84
CA ILE A 99 2.31 -8.50 2.51
C ILE A 99 2.46 -8.61 0.99
N GLY A 100 3.68 -8.78 0.50
CA GLY A 100 3.96 -8.96 -0.92
C GLY A 100 3.80 -10.40 -1.37
N MET A 101 3.04 -10.64 -2.43
CA MET A 101 2.80 -11.98 -2.97
C MET A 101 2.97 -12.03 -4.49
N GLY A 102 3.62 -13.07 -4.97
CA GLY A 102 3.81 -13.35 -6.39
C GLY A 102 4.70 -12.33 -7.10
N LYS A 103 4.22 -11.10 -7.25
CA LYS A 103 4.96 -10.04 -7.97
C LYS A 103 4.80 -8.68 -7.29
N ILE A 104 5.91 -7.99 -7.10
CA ILE A 104 5.98 -6.62 -6.58
C ILE A 104 6.86 -5.81 -7.52
N MET A 105 6.26 -5.17 -8.50
CA MET A 105 7.01 -4.51 -9.56
C MET A 105 6.77 -3.01 -9.57
N SER A 106 7.84 -2.23 -9.91
CA SER A 106 7.75 -0.78 -10.14
C SER A 106 7.10 -0.05 -8.95
N ALA A 107 6.01 0.68 -9.16
CA ALA A 107 5.23 1.36 -8.12
C ALA A 107 4.91 0.48 -6.89
N GLY A 108 4.71 -0.83 -7.09
CA GLY A 108 4.43 -1.77 -6.00
C GLY A 108 5.56 -1.89 -4.98
N THR A 109 6.80 -1.63 -5.37
CA THR A 109 7.97 -1.72 -4.48
C THR A 109 7.92 -0.69 -3.37
N LEU A 110 7.55 0.55 -3.68
CA LEU A 110 7.38 1.60 -2.70
C LEU A 110 6.18 1.32 -1.79
N ILE A 111 5.05 0.86 -2.35
CA ILE A 111 3.85 0.52 -1.56
C ILE A 111 4.14 -0.62 -0.57
N LEU A 112 4.86 -1.67 -0.99
CA LEU A 112 5.31 -2.73 -0.08
C LEU A 112 6.21 -2.16 1.02
N ALA A 113 7.23 -1.38 0.64
CA ALA A 113 8.22 -0.82 1.55
C ALA A 113 7.63 0.20 2.55
N ALA A 114 6.53 0.88 2.17
CA ALA A 114 5.84 1.88 3.00
C ALA A 114 5.12 1.30 4.23
N GLY A 115 4.99 -0.01 4.33
CA GLY A 115 4.42 -0.69 5.49
C GLY A 115 5.18 -0.39 6.79
N LYS A 116 4.55 -0.64 7.93
CA LYS A 116 5.18 -0.49 9.25
C LYS A 116 6.46 -1.31 9.34
N LYS A 117 7.60 -0.68 9.60
CA LYS A 117 8.90 -1.35 9.80
C LYS A 117 8.76 -2.49 10.83
N GLY A 118 9.31 -3.67 10.51
CA GLY A 118 9.17 -4.91 11.28
C GLY A 118 7.87 -5.69 11.01
N LYS A 119 6.98 -5.16 10.15
CA LYS A 119 5.67 -5.78 9.82
C LYS A 119 5.45 -5.96 8.31
N ARG A 120 6.48 -5.72 7.51
CA ARG A 120 6.46 -5.93 6.05
C ARG A 120 6.88 -7.35 5.74
N LYS A 121 6.06 -8.08 5.01
CA LYS A 121 6.28 -9.50 4.68
C LYS A 121 6.35 -9.70 3.18
N ILE A 122 7.07 -10.73 2.75
CA ILE A 122 7.15 -11.13 1.35
C ILE A 122 7.08 -12.64 1.23
N GLY A 123 6.31 -13.16 0.29
CA GLY A 123 6.22 -14.58 0.01
C GLY A 123 7.53 -15.13 -0.57
N ALA A 124 7.92 -16.37 -0.20
CA ALA A 124 9.18 -16.98 -0.58
C ALA A 124 9.41 -17.04 -2.12
N ASN A 125 8.34 -17.18 -2.90
CA ASN A 125 8.38 -17.22 -4.37
C ASN A 125 8.04 -15.87 -5.03
N CYS A 126 8.00 -14.78 -4.26
CA CYS A 126 7.69 -13.46 -4.79
C CYS A 126 8.90 -12.88 -5.53
N ARG A 127 8.64 -12.24 -6.68
CA ARG A 127 9.65 -11.47 -7.43
C ARG A 127 9.38 -9.99 -7.27
N LEU A 128 10.39 -9.26 -6.87
CA LEU A 128 10.39 -7.81 -6.83
C LEU A 128 11.16 -7.26 -8.04
N MET A 129 10.69 -6.17 -8.64
CA MET A 129 11.39 -5.54 -9.76
C MET A 129 11.34 -4.02 -9.62
N ILE A 130 12.51 -3.42 -9.76
CA ILE A 130 12.70 -1.98 -9.74
C ILE A 130 13.26 -1.52 -11.10
N HIS A 131 12.77 -0.41 -11.59
CA HIS A 131 13.23 0.26 -12.79
C HIS A 131 12.96 1.77 -12.72
N ASN A 132 13.52 2.54 -13.64
CA ASN A 132 13.28 3.98 -13.75
C ASN A 132 11.81 4.30 -14.03
N VAL A 133 11.38 5.49 -13.63
CA VAL A 133 10.05 6.02 -13.97
C VAL A 133 9.97 6.17 -15.48
N LYS A 134 8.91 5.62 -16.07
CA LYS A 134 8.63 5.70 -17.51
C LYS A 134 7.45 6.61 -17.74
N GLY A 135 7.62 7.59 -18.62
CA GLY A 135 6.55 8.39 -19.15
C GLY A 135 6.32 8.08 -20.61
N MET A 136 5.08 8.20 -21.07
CA MET A 136 4.76 8.28 -22.49
C MET A 136 4.43 9.74 -22.80
N PRO A 137 5.22 10.41 -23.65
CA PRO A 137 4.84 11.76 -24.09
C PRO A 137 3.54 11.66 -24.87
N PRO A 138 2.54 12.50 -24.55
CA PRO A 138 1.20 12.41 -25.12
C PRO A 138 1.14 12.67 -26.62
N TYR A 139 2.04 13.48 -27.17
CA TYR A 139 2.10 13.80 -28.61
C TYR A 139 3.53 14.27 -29.01
N PRO A 140 4.10 13.71 -30.11
CA PRO A 140 5.45 14.08 -30.56
C PRO A 140 5.55 15.49 -31.20
N ASP A 141 4.42 16.16 -31.44
CA ASP A 141 4.40 17.35 -32.30
C ASP A 141 4.52 18.68 -31.57
N CYS A 142 4.61 18.69 -30.24
CA CYS A 142 4.77 19.94 -29.47
C CYS A 142 5.99 19.88 -28.55
N TYR A 143 7.07 20.52 -28.94
CA TYR A 143 8.33 20.56 -28.22
C TYR A 143 8.20 21.07 -26.79
N ASP A 144 7.39 22.10 -26.57
CA ASP A 144 7.23 22.72 -25.23
C ASP A 144 6.46 21.81 -24.27
N ILE A 145 5.46 21.09 -24.77
CA ILE A 145 4.74 20.07 -23.99
C ILE A 145 5.70 18.94 -23.62
N LEU A 146 6.46 18.42 -24.58
CA LEU A 146 7.43 17.34 -24.36
C LEU A 146 8.46 17.74 -23.29
N LYS A 147 8.96 18.98 -23.33
CA LYS A 147 9.91 19.48 -22.34
C LYS A 147 9.31 19.57 -20.92
N THR A 148 8.03 19.89 -20.82
CA THR A 148 7.31 19.92 -19.53
C THR A 148 7.11 18.52 -19.00
N GLU A 149 6.66 17.58 -19.83
CA GLU A 149 6.46 16.17 -19.45
C GLU A 149 7.77 15.50 -19.00
N ILE A 150 8.91 15.81 -19.65
CA ILE A 150 10.21 15.30 -19.20
C ILE A 150 10.52 15.77 -17.78
N LYS A 151 10.27 17.03 -17.46
CA LYS A 151 10.49 17.54 -16.09
C LYS A 151 9.59 16.89 -15.05
N GLU A 152 8.35 16.58 -15.42
CA GLU A 152 7.44 15.84 -14.51
C GLU A 152 7.95 14.41 -14.27
N ILE A 153 8.42 13.71 -15.31
CA ILE A 153 9.01 12.37 -15.17
C ILE A 153 10.25 12.42 -14.27
N GLU A 154 11.13 13.40 -14.47
CA GLU A 154 12.30 13.63 -13.62
C GLU A 154 11.90 13.89 -12.17
N TRP A 155 10.89 14.72 -11.95
CA TRP A 155 10.36 15.00 -10.62
C TRP A 155 9.82 13.74 -9.93
N PHE A 156 9.03 12.92 -10.63
CA PHE A 156 8.54 11.66 -10.10
C PHE A 156 9.68 10.69 -9.77
N GLN A 157 10.72 10.63 -10.59
CA GLN A 157 11.87 9.76 -10.32
C GLN A 157 12.64 10.21 -9.08
N GLU A 158 12.89 11.49 -8.92
CA GLU A 158 13.54 12.03 -7.72
C GLU A 158 12.72 11.73 -6.45
N ARG A 159 11.41 11.95 -6.49
CA ARG A 159 10.51 11.63 -5.37
C ARG A 159 10.49 10.14 -5.04
N TYR A 160 10.51 9.29 -6.06
CA TYR A 160 10.57 7.85 -5.88
C TYR A 160 11.86 7.43 -5.18
N ILE A 161 13.02 7.97 -5.58
CA ILE A 161 14.31 7.75 -4.92
C ILE A 161 14.24 8.19 -3.46
N GLU A 162 13.83 9.43 -3.19
CA GLU A 162 13.72 9.96 -1.82
C GLU A 162 12.85 9.10 -0.91
N CYS A 163 11.73 8.61 -1.42
CA CYS A 163 10.83 7.74 -0.66
C CYS A 163 11.44 6.36 -0.42
N LEU A 164 12.10 5.76 -1.41
CA LEU A 164 12.76 4.47 -1.25
C LEU A 164 13.95 4.53 -0.28
N VAL A 165 14.74 5.61 -0.29
CA VAL A 165 15.80 5.84 0.72
C VAL A 165 15.22 5.83 2.14
N LYS A 166 14.07 6.44 2.36
CA LYS A 166 13.39 6.47 3.68
C LYS A 166 12.87 5.10 4.10
N GLU A 167 12.39 4.31 3.14
CA GLU A 167 11.67 3.08 3.42
C GLU A 167 12.53 1.81 3.33
N THR A 168 13.70 1.86 2.71
CA THR A 168 14.61 0.72 2.51
C THR A 168 15.94 0.91 3.23
N TYR A 169 16.90 0.03 2.96
CA TYR A 169 18.31 0.17 3.40
C TYR A 169 19.23 0.67 2.28
N LEU A 170 18.67 0.91 1.09
CA LEU A 170 19.41 1.40 -0.06
C LEU A 170 19.73 2.89 0.09
N THR A 171 20.95 3.25 -0.29
CA THR A 171 21.36 4.65 -0.37
C THR A 171 20.82 5.32 -1.63
N GLU A 172 20.88 6.64 -1.68
CA GLU A 172 20.55 7.38 -2.90
C GLU A 172 21.45 6.96 -4.06
N GLU A 173 22.75 6.72 -3.81
CA GLU A 173 23.71 6.28 -4.82
C GLU A 173 23.33 4.90 -5.39
N ASP A 174 22.98 3.93 -4.51
CA ASP A 174 22.50 2.61 -4.94
C ASP A 174 21.28 2.71 -5.86
N LEU A 175 20.30 3.53 -5.46
CA LEU A 175 19.06 3.70 -6.22
C LEU A 175 19.29 4.41 -7.56
N ARG A 176 20.13 5.45 -7.59
CA ARG A 176 20.50 6.11 -8.84
C ARG A 176 21.21 5.15 -9.78
N ALA A 177 22.17 4.38 -9.30
CA ALA A 177 22.88 3.38 -10.12
C ALA A 177 21.90 2.37 -10.75
N VAL A 178 20.90 1.90 -9.98
CA VAL A 178 19.87 0.98 -10.49
C VAL A 178 18.95 1.66 -11.51
N LEU A 179 18.40 2.84 -11.19
CA LEU A 179 17.39 3.50 -12.00
C LEU A 179 17.97 4.12 -13.27
N GLU A 180 19.20 4.64 -13.23
CA GLU A 180 19.88 5.22 -14.38
C GLU A 180 20.46 4.15 -15.33
N SER A 181 20.60 2.90 -14.87
CA SER A 181 21.05 1.78 -15.71
C SER A 181 20.10 1.48 -16.88
N LYS A 182 18.87 2.01 -16.85
CA LYS A 182 17.79 1.77 -17.83
C LYS A 182 17.41 0.29 -17.98
N GLN A 183 17.79 -0.53 -17.01
CA GLN A 183 17.48 -1.95 -16.95
C GLN A 183 16.43 -2.25 -15.87
N ASN A 184 15.70 -3.34 -16.05
CA ASN A 184 14.87 -3.87 -14.99
C ASN A 184 15.76 -4.69 -14.05
N VAL A 185 15.79 -4.33 -12.78
CA VAL A 185 16.54 -5.08 -11.76
C VAL A 185 15.54 -5.92 -10.96
N TYR A 186 15.73 -7.23 -11.01
CA TYR A 186 14.88 -8.20 -10.34
C TYR A 186 15.53 -8.72 -9.08
N LEU A 187 14.79 -8.72 -7.99
CA LEU A 187 15.20 -9.26 -6.70
C LEU A 187 14.31 -10.46 -6.34
N ASP A 188 14.92 -11.47 -5.74
CA ASP A 188 14.18 -12.52 -5.04
C ASP A 188 13.73 -12.07 -3.63
N ALA A 189 13.03 -12.93 -2.90
CA ALA A 189 12.53 -12.59 -1.58
C ALA A 189 13.65 -12.31 -0.55
N ALA A 190 14.77 -13.03 -0.64
CA ALA A 190 15.91 -12.85 0.26
C ALA A 190 16.65 -11.53 -0.02
N GLU A 191 16.86 -11.22 -1.28
CA GLU A 191 17.44 -9.95 -1.74
C GLU A 191 16.54 -8.78 -1.37
N ALA A 192 15.21 -8.91 -1.55
CA ALA A 192 14.24 -7.88 -1.17
C ALA A 192 14.26 -7.57 0.35
N VAL A 193 14.42 -8.60 1.18
CA VAL A 193 14.61 -8.41 2.64
C VAL A 193 15.96 -7.80 2.94
N LYS A 194 17.04 -8.24 2.30
CA LYS A 194 18.38 -7.67 2.47
C LYS A 194 18.44 -6.19 2.11
N CYS A 195 17.73 -5.79 1.05
CA CYS A 195 17.63 -4.39 0.64
C CYS A 195 16.61 -3.58 1.49
N GLY A 196 15.82 -4.21 2.34
CA GLY A 196 14.89 -3.54 3.25
C GLY A 196 13.53 -3.20 2.64
N PHE A 197 13.14 -3.80 1.50
CA PHE A 197 11.78 -3.68 0.96
C PHE A 197 10.75 -4.44 1.80
N ALA A 198 11.18 -5.52 2.45
CA ALA A 198 10.40 -6.28 3.41
C ALA A 198 11.26 -6.62 4.62
N ASP A 199 10.62 -7.07 5.72
CA ASP A 199 11.30 -7.40 6.97
C ASP A 199 11.43 -8.92 7.17
N LYS A 200 10.54 -9.70 6.52
CA LYS A 200 10.47 -11.15 6.71
C LYS A 200 9.88 -11.87 5.50
N ILE A 201 10.46 -13.04 5.18
CA ILE A 201 9.91 -14.01 4.23
C ILE A 201 8.86 -14.89 4.94
N ILE A 202 7.77 -15.21 4.26
CA ILE A 202 6.69 -16.09 4.73
C ILE A 202 6.37 -17.16 3.68
#